data_75a58adfae49906d41ab1b88c4f54d79
#
_entry.id   75a58adfae49906d41ab1b88c4f54d79
#
_cell.length_a   1.000
_cell.length_b   1.000
_cell.length_c   1.000
_cell.angle_alpha   90.00
_cell.angle_beta   90.00
_cell.angle_gamma   90.00
#
_symmetry.space_group_name_H-M   'P 1'
#
loop_
_entity.id
_entity.type
_entity.pdbx_description
1 polymer ?
#
loop_
_entity_poly.entity_id
_entity_poly.type
_entity_poly.pdbx_seq_one_letter_code
_entity_poly.pdbx_strand_id
1 'polypeptide(L)'
;MLLSLRYNFLFVHTAKTGGTSVRDALQPLRYRDPYYPLQWLCSRFSGLTGHRLGIKFPRHAKIIAAREMLPQELFDSLFKFIFVRNPWDLQVSSFHHIRRERPHLISHIETFEEFIRWKLDPQRPYQYHVDTSIELQSDYAIDLRGRLLVDFLGRYETL
;
A
#
# COMPACT_ATOMS: atom_id res chain seq x y z
N MET A 1 1.34 2.28 -3.76
CA MET A 1 1.35 1.51 -5.04
C MET A 1 2.65 1.74 -5.81
N LEU A 2 2.98 0.87 -6.77
CA LEU A 2 4.10 1.02 -7.71
C LEU A 2 3.57 0.81 -9.13
N LEU A 3 3.70 1.83 -9.97
CA LEU A 3 3.29 1.81 -11.39
C LEU A 3 4.52 1.74 -12.28
N SER A 4 4.50 0.89 -13.29
CA SER A 4 5.42 0.91 -14.43
C SER A 4 4.63 0.93 -15.73
N LEU A 5 4.85 1.97 -16.53
CA LEU A 5 4.21 2.12 -17.83
C LEU A 5 4.91 1.26 -18.89
N ARG A 6 6.24 1.13 -18.79
CA ARG A 6 7.01 0.28 -19.72
C ARG A 6 6.65 -1.20 -19.62
N TYR A 7 6.50 -1.70 -18.39
CA TYR A 7 6.23 -3.11 -18.13
C TYR A 7 4.75 -3.38 -17.91
N ASN A 8 3.92 -2.36 -18.09
CA ASN A 8 2.47 -2.40 -18.06
C ASN A 8 1.89 -3.06 -16.81
N PHE A 9 2.36 -2.67 -15.61
CA PHE A 9 1.83 -3.20 -14.36
C PHE A 9 1.57 -2.15 -13.28
N LEU A 10 0.66 -2.48 -12.39
CA LEU A 10 0.35 -1.75 -11.17
C LEU A 10 0.39 -2.70 -9.96
N PHE A 11 1.38 -2.52 -9.09
CA PHE A 11 1.44 -3.22 -7.81
C PHE A 11 0.72 -2.43 -6.73
N VAL A 12 -0.33 -3.03 -6.15
CA VAL A 12 -1.07 -2.49 -5.01
C VAL A 12 -0.41 -2.96 -3.72
N HIS A 13 0.08 -2.02 -2.92
CA HIS A 13 0.88 -2.33 -1.74
C HIS A 13 0.03 -2.25 -0.46
N THR A 14 -0.44 -3.38 0.05
CA THR A 14 -1.05 -3.51 1.37
C THR A 14 0.00 -3.54 2.48
N ALA A 15 -0.39 -3.07 3.67
CA ALA A 15 0.50 -3.08 4.83
C ALA A 15 0.76 -4.51 5.32
N LYS A 16 2.01 -4.80 5.70
CA LYS A 16 2.43 -6.06 6.37
C LYS A 16 2.24 -7.35 5.57
N THR A 17 2.16 -7.26 4.24
CA THR A 17 2.01 -8.39 3.30
C THR A 17 3.29 -8.67 2.48
N GLY A 18 4.47 -8.39 3.02
CA GLY A 18 5.74 -8.53 2.28
C GLY A 18 5.96 -7.49 1.19
N GLY A 19 5.07 -6.49 1.09
CA GLY A 19 5.06 -5.52 0.02
C GLY A 19 6.34 -4.67 -0.10
N THR A 20 7.16 -4.56 0.95
CA THR A 20 8.47 -3.92 0.87
C THR A 20 9.41 -4.77 0.03
N SER A 21 9.52 -6.07 0.30
CA SER A 21 10.36 -7.00 -0.47
C SER A 21 9.93 -7.09 -1.94
N VAL A 22 8.63 -7.19 -2.19
CA VAL A 22 8.07 -7.16 -3.57
C VAL A 22 8.41 -5.85 -4.26
N ARG A 23 8.22 -4.72 -3.58
CA ARG A 23 8.55 -3.40 -4.12
C ARG A 23 10.05 -3.28 -4.45
N ASP A 24 10.93 -3.76 -3.57
CA ASP A 24 12.37 -3.68 -3.75
C ASP A 24 12.81 -4.55 -4.94
N ALA A 25 12.20 -5.73 -5.12
CA ALA A 25 12.40 -6.59 -6.29
C ALA A 25 11.93 -5.93 -7.60
N LEU A 26 10.84 -5.15 -7.56
CA LEU A 26 10.29 -4.46 -8.74
C LEU A 26 10.94 -3.11 -9.01
N GLN A 27 11.65 -2.54 -8.05
CA GLN A 27 12.24 -1.20 -8.16
C GLN A 27 13.22 -1.05 -9.34
N PRO A 28 14.08 -2.04 -9.67
CA PRO A 28 14.94 -1.97 -10.85
C PRO A 28 14.14 -1.84 -12.17
N LEU A 29 12.98 -2.49 -12.26
CA LEU A 29 12.10 -2.36 -13.43
C LEU A 29 11.55 -0.94 -13.55
N ARG A 30 11.17 -0.33 -12.43
CA ARG A 30 10.69 1.05 -12.40
C ARG A 30 11.79 2.04 -12.83
N TYR A 31 13.03 1.85 -12.39
CA TYR A 31 14.13 2.74 -12.79
C TYR A 31 14.50 2.63 -14.27
N ARG A 32 14.26 1.48 -14.88
CA ARG A 32 14.42 1.25 -16.33
C ARG A 32 13.22 1.77 -17.15
N ASP A 33 12.16 2.24 -16.52
CA ASP A 33 11.00 2.83 -17.18
C ASP A 33 11.40 4.21 -17.75
N PRO A 34 11.30 4.47 -19.07
CA PRO A 34 11.68 5.75 -19.67
C PRO A 34 10.84 6.92 -19.16
N TYR A 35 9.66 6.65 -18.60
CA TYR A 35 8.80 7.67 -17.98
C TYR A 35 9.17 7.98 -16.54
N TYR A 36 10.07 7.20 -15.91
CA TYR A 36 10.45 7.40 -14.52
C TYR A 36 11.07 8.79 -14.25
N PRO A 37 12.01 9.31 -15.08
CA PRO A 37 12.57 10.64 -14.86
C PRO A 37 11.49 11.73 -14.90
N LEU A 38 10.54 11.62 -15.81
CA LEU A 38 9.41 12.55 -15.90
C LEU A 38 8.51 12.47 -14.66
N GLN A 39 8.16 11.26 -14.23
CA GLN A 39 7.38 11.06 -13.01
C GLN A 39 8.09 11.61 -11.77
N TRP A 40 9.41 11.42 -11.69
CA TRP A 40 10.24 11.95 -10.61
C TRP A 40 10.26 13.48 -10.62
N LEU A 41 10.48 14.08 -11.79
CA LEU A 41 10.49 15.54 -11.97
C LEU A 41 9.14 16.15 -11.56
N CYS A 42 8.03 15.62 -12.09
CA CYS A 42 6.67 16.06 -11.72
C CYS A 42 6.41 15.93 -10.22
N SER A 43 6.91 14.86 -9.59
CA SER A 43 6.80 14.68 -8.14
C SER A 43 7.56 15.75 -7.33
N ARG A 44 8.74 16.17 -7.81
CA ARG A 44 9.50 17.26 -7.16
C ARG A 44 8.81 18.60 -7.32
N PHE A 45 8.32 18.92 -8.51
CA PHE A 45 7.55 20.16 -8.75
C PHE A 45 6.27 20.20 -7.93
N SER A 46 5.57 19.09 -7.78
CA SER A 46 4.40 18.99 -6.90
C SER A 46 4.74 19.34 -5.43
N GLY A 47 5.93 18.95 -4.96
CA GLY A 47 6.41 19.28 -3.62
C GLY A 47 6.74 20.76 -3.44
N LEU A 48 7.18 21.43 -4.52
CA LEU A 48 7.56 22.85 -4.49
C LEU A 48 6.36 23.79 -4.67
N THR A 49 5.42 23.44 -5.52
CA THR A 49 4.31 24.31 -5.92
C THR A 49 3.01 24.05 -5.16
N GLY A 50 2.92 22.96 -4.38
CA GLY A 50 1.69 22.49 -3.76
C GLY A 50 0.66 21.92 -4.74
N HIS A 51 0.91 22.01 -6.06
CA HIS A 51 0.04 21.45 -7.09
C HIS A 51 0.47 20.01 -7.46
N ARG A 52 -0.49 19.12 -7.60
CA ARG A 52 -0.21 17.74 -8.04
C ARG A 52 0.07 17.69 -9.55
N LEU A 53 1.35 17.79 -9.89
CA LEU A 53 1.84 17.59 -11.25
C LEU A 53 2.31 16.13 -11.37
N GLY A 54 1.51 15.30 -12.00
CA GLY A 54 1.86 13.90 -12.26
C GLY A 54 1.27 12.88 -11.30
N ILE A 55 1.41 11.61 -11.68
CA ILE A 55 0.79 10.47 -10.99
C ILE A 55 1.75 9.97 -9.91
N LYS A 56 1.50 10.36 -8.68
CA LYS A 56 2.18 9.81 -7.50
C LYS A 56 1.17 9.18 -6.57
N PHE A 57 1.15 7.86 -6.54
CA PHE A 57 0.32 7.14 -5.60
C PHE A 57 0.98 7.06 -4.21
N PRO A 58 0.23 7.30 -3.13
CA PRO A 58 0.68 6.92 -1.79
C PRO A 58 1.05 5.44 -1.72
N ARG A 59 1.96 5.08 -0.79
CA ARG A 59 2.42 3.70 -0.66
C ARG A 59 1.26 2.73 -0.49
N HIS A 60 0.35 3.03 0.42
CA HIS A 60 -0.82 2.22 0.77
C HIS A 60 -2.11 2.82 0.22
N ALA A 61 -2.11 3.28 -1.03
CA ALA A 61 -3.34 3.70 -1.68
C ALA A 61 -4.16 2.47 -2.13
N LYS A 62 -5.48 2.58 -2.03
CA LYS A 62 -6.42 1.57 -2.54
C LYS A 62 -6.47 1.65 -4.08
N ILE A 63 -6.75 0.53 -4.74
CA ILE A 63 -6.73 0.44 -6.23
C ILE A 63 -7.70 1.41 -6.88
N ILE A 64 -8.80 1.73 -6.21
CA ILE A 64 -9.78 2.69 -6.70
C ILE A 64 -9.15 4.07 -6.96
N ALA A 65 -8.16 4.47 -6.16
CA ALA A 65 -7.45 5.72 -6.40
C ALA A 65 -6.69 5.70 -7.74
N ALA A 66 -6.14 4.56 -8.14
CA ALA A 66 -5.51 4.42 -9.45
C ALA A 66 -6.55 4.47 -10.57
N ARG A 67 -7.70 3.82 -10.41
CA ARG A 67 -8.79 3.87 -11.38
C ARG A 67 -9.31 5.28 -11.63
N GLU A 68 -9.44 6.08 -10.56
CA GLU A 68 -9.95 7.46 -10.67
C GLU A 68 -8.88 8.46 -11.16
N MET A 69 -7.60 8.14 -11.03
CA MET A 69 -6.50 9.03 -11.40
C MET A 69 -5.89 8.74 -12.77
N LEU A 70 -6.05 7.53 -13.29
CA LEU A 70 -5.53 7.11 -14.59
C LEU A 70 -6.62 7.22 -15.65
N PRO A 71 -6.25 7.53 -16.93
CA PRO A 71 -7.16 7.31 -18.05
C PRO A 71 -7.67 5.85 -18.03
N GLN A 72 -8.96 5.65 -18.32
CA GLN A 72 -9.60 4.34 -18.22
C GLN A 72 -8.88 3.28 -19.07
N GLU A 73 -8.55 3.61 -20.32
CA GLU A 73 -7.84 2.72 -21.25
C GLU A 73 -6.49 2.27 -20.69
N LEU A 74 -5.75 3.20 -20.06
CA LEU A 74 -4.48 2.89 -19.42
C LEU A 74 -4.69 1.97 -18.21
N PHE A 75 -5.65 2.31 -17.32
CA PHE A 75 -5.95 1.48 -16.16
C PHE A 75 -6.33 0.05 -16.56
N ASP A 76 -7.17 -0.11 -17.59
CA ASP A 76 -7.63 -1.40 -18.06
C ASP A 76 -6.50 -2.23 -18.70
N SER A 77 -5.54 -1.58 -19.35
CA SER A 77 -4.39 -2.25 -19.98
C SER A 77 -3.36 -2.76 -18.97
N LEU A 78 -3.30 -2.20 -17.75
CA LEU A 78 -2.31 -2.57 -16.74
C LEU A 78 -2.60 -3.97 -16.16
N PHE A 79 -1.56 -4.78 -15.99
CA PHE A 79 -1.61 -5.95 -15.12
C PHE A 79 -1.57 -5.51 -13.66
N LYS A 80 -2.69 -5.64 -12.96
CA LYS A 80 -2.89 -5.19 -11.58
C LYS A 80 -2.77 -6.34 -10.61
N PHE A 81 -1.90 -6.24 -9.62
CA PHE A 81 -1.73 -7.31 -8.64
C PHE A 81 -1.49 -6.80 -7.23
N ILE A 82 -1.82 -7.68 -6.27
CA ILE A 82 -1.75 -7.43 -4.84
C ILE A 82 -1.31 -8.70 -4.12
N PHE A 83 -0.65 -8.54 -2.97
CA PHE A 83 -0.45 -9.62 -2.03
C PHE A 83 -1.26 -9.39 -0.77
N VAL A 84 -1.91 -10.45 -0.29
CA VAL A 84 -2.64 -10.48 0.97
C VAL A 84 -1.98 -11.44 1.94
N ARG A 85 -2.28 -11.33 3.21
CA ARG A 85 -1.74 -12.15 4.28
C ARG A 85 -2.86 -12.62 5.18
N ASN A 86 -2.70 -13.77 5.83
CA ASN A 86 -3.59 -14.22 6.89
C ASN A 86 -3.81 -13.05 7.89
N PRO A 87 -5.06 -12.62 8.15
CA PRO A 87 -5.34 -11.44 8.96
C PRO A 87 -4.80 -11.55 10.39
N TRP A 88 -4.78 -12.73 10.99
CA TRP A 88 -4.21 -12.94 12.32
C TRP A 88 -2.69 -12.73 12.32
N ASP A 89 -2.01 -13.33 11.38
CA ASP A 89 -0.58 -13.19 11.15
C ASP A 89 -0.17 -11.74 10.84
N LEU A 90 -1.03 -11.03 10.12
CA LEU A 90 -0.84 -9.60 9.83
C LEU A 90 -0.83 -8.78 11.12
N GLN A 91 -1.73 -9.08 12.08
CA GLN A 91 -1.76 -8.36 13.35
C GLN A 91 -0.53 -8.65 14.22
N VAL A 92 -0.09 -9.89 14.27
CA VAL A 92 1.17 -10.27 14.96
C VAL A 92 2.36 -9.52 14.33
N SER A 93 2.44 -9.52 13.01
CA SER A 93 3.48 -8.78 12.28
C SER A 93 3.42 -7.27 12.52
N SER A 94 2.21 -6.72 12.64
CA SER A 94 2.00 -5.29 12.95
C SER A 94 2.52 -4.95 14.35
N PHE A 95 2.19 -5.77 15.36
CA PHE A 95 2.65 -5.58 16.73
C PHE A 95 4.18 -5.55 16.83
N HIS A 96 4.84 -6.58 16.32
CA HIS A 96 6.31 -6.66 16.37
C HIS A 96 6.99 -5.54 15.57
N HIS A 97 6.40 -5.13 14.45
CA HIS A 97 6.93 -4.04 13.66
C HIS A 97 6.85 -2.69 14.40
N ILE A 98 5.69 -2.37 14.99
CA ILE A 98 5.51 -1.12 15.71
C ILE A 98 6.41 -1.10 16.96
N ARG A 99 6.49 -2.22 17.69
CA ARG A 99 7.35 -2.36 18.87
C ARG A 99 8.84 -2.14 18.54
N ARG A 100 9.29 -2.57 17.36
CA ARG A 100 10.67 -2.41 16.91
C ARG A 100 10.95 -1.03 16.33
N GLU A 101 10.10 -0.54 15.42
CA GLU A 101 10.38 0.65 14.63
C GLU A 101 9.83 1.94 15.27
N ARG A 102 8.81 1.81 16.11
CA ARG A 102 8.08 2.93 16.71
C ARG A 102 7.63 2.64 18.14
N PRO A 103 8.53 2.25 19.04
CA PRO A 103 8.18 1.83 20.41
C PRO A 103 7.41 2.91 21.17
N HIS A 104 7.64 4.19 20.88
CA HIS A 104 6.96 5.31 21.52
C HIS A 104 5.44 5.31 21.32
N LEU A 105 4.93 4.69 20.21
CA LEU A 105 3.50 4.62 19.95
C LEU A 105 2.76 3.63 20.86
N ILE A 106 3.46 2.64 21.36
CA ILE A 106 2.91 1.55 22.18
C ILE A 106 3.74 1.32 23.47
N SER A 107 4.37 2.37 24.00
CA SER A 107 5.21 2.26 25.21
C SER A 107 4.44 1.82 26.45
N HIS A 108 3.12 1.99 26.47
CA HIS A 108 2.18 1.59 27.51
C HIS A 108 1.58 0.19 27.30
N ILE A 109 2.00 -0.52 26.25
CA ILE A 109 1.46 -1.83 25.85
C ILE A 109 2.56 -2.87 25.96
N GLU A 110 2.34 -3.89 26.79
CA GLU A 110 3.32 -4.95 27.02
C GLU A 110 3.00 -6.22 26.25
N THR A 111 1.72 -6.55 26.13
CA THR A 111 1.25 -7.80 25.55
C THR A 111 0.59 -7.60 24.19
N PHE A 112 0.52 -8.67 23.40
CA PHE A 112 -0.20 -8.66 22.12
C PHE A 112 -1.71 -8.48 22.31
N GLU A 113 -2.27 -9.02 23.38
CA GLU A 113 -3.69 -8.87 23.71
C GLU A 113 -4.05 -7.40 23.98
N GLU A 114 -3.25 -6.72 24.83
CA GLU A 114 -3.39 -5.28 25.08
C GLU A 114 -3.28 -4.47 23.80
N PHE A 115 -2.32 -4.85 22.92
CA PHE A 115 -2.16 -4.21 21.62
C PHE A 115 -3.41 -4.31 20.77
N ILE A 116 -4.05 -5.49 20.70
CA ILE A 116 -5.28 -5.67 19.92
C ILE A 116 -6.43 -4.88 20.53
N ARG A 117 -6.60 -4.91 21.85
CA ARG A 117 -7.63 -4.13 22.56
C ARG A 117 -7.47 -2.64 22.30
N TRP A 118 -6.28 -2.11 22.50
CA TRP A 118 -5.96 -0.71 22.24
C TRP A 118 -6.15 -0.33 20.77
N LYS A 119 -5.72 -1.20 19.87
CA LYS A 119 -5.80 -0.97 18.43
C LYS A 119 -7.24 -0.84 17.92
N LEU A 120 -8.16 -1.59 18.52
CA LEU A 120 -9.58 -1.59 18.18
C LEU A 120 -10.40 -0.57 18.98
N ASP A 121 -9.78 0.16 19.92
CA ASP A 121 -10.46 1.19 20.68
C ASP A 121 -10.85 2.37 19.77
N PRO A 122 -12.16 2.68 19.60
CA PRO A 122 -12.62 3.78 18.78
C PRO A 122 -12.27 5.16 19.36
N GLN A 123 -11.91 5.23 20.63
CA GLN A 123 -11.55 6.49 21.32
C GLN A 123 -10.08 6.88 21.09
N ARG A 124 -9.22 5.97 20.61
CA ARG A 124 -7.83 6.29 20.39
C ARG A 124 -7.63 7.22 19.19
N PRO A 125 -6.63 8.14 19.24
CA PRO A 125 -6.34 8.99 18.11
C PRO A 125 -5.84 8.17 16.91
N TYR A 126 -6.20 8.61 15.69
CA TYR A 126 -5.72 8.02 14.44
C TYR A 126 -4.19 8.06 14.37
N GLN A 127 -3.60 6.93 14.03
CA GLN A 127 -2.17 6.77 13.81
C GLN A 127 -1.91 5.95 12.54
N TYR A 128 -1.44 6.60 11.50
CA TYR A 128 -1.26 6.01 10.18
C TYR A 128 -0.62 4.62 10.16
N HIS A 129 0.47 4.42 10.93
CA HIS A 129 1.20 3.13 10.95
C HIS A 129 0.45 2.00 11.67
N VAL A 130 -0.51 2.34 12.51
CA VAL A 130 -1.38 1.40 13.20
C VAL A 130 -2.60 1.12 12.34
N ASP A 131 -3.24 2.19 11.88
CA ASP A 131 -4.54 2.13 11.23
C ASP A 131 -4.50 1.47 9.85
N THR A 132 -3.43 1.67 9.08
CA THR A 132 -3.25 0.98 7.79
C THR A 132 -3.21 -0.55 7.88
N SER A 133 -3.00 -1.12 9.06
CA SER A 133 -3.03 -2.56 9.28
C SER A 133 -4.33 -3.06 9.93
N ILE A 134 -5.31 -2.16 10.18
CA ILE A 134 -6.68 -2.51 10.56
C ILE A 134 -7.58 -2.57 9.33
N GLU A 135 -7.29 -1.75 8.32
CA GLU A 135 -8.08 -1.70 7.09
C GLU A 135 -8.24 -3.09 6.46
N LEU A 136 -9.41 -3.36 5.95
CA LEU A 136 -9.68 -4.62 5.26
C LEU A 136 -8.79 -4.73 4.02
N GLN A 137 -8.09 -5.85 3.88
CA GLN A 137 -7.22 -6.09 2.72
C GLN A 137 -8.02 -6.12 1.41
N SER A 138 -9.29 -6.56 1.45
CA SER A 138 -10.22 -6.51 0.32
C SER A 138 -10.40 -5.11 -0.25
N ASP A 139 -10.47 -4.08 0.61
CA ASP A 139 -10.66 -2.70 0.19
C ASP A 139 -9.55 -2.16 -0.72
N TYR A 140 -8.38 -2.81 -0.67
CA TYR A 140 -7.27 -2.47 -1.54
C TYR A 140 -7.41 -3.04 -2.94
N ALA A 141 -8.30 -4.03 -3.14
CA ALA A 141 -8.43 -4.78 -4.38
C ALA A 141 -9.76 -4.57 -5.12
N ILE A 142 -10.76 -3.97 -4.46
CA ILE A 142 -12.13 -3.85 -4.98
C ILE A 142 -12.53 -2.39 -5.27
N ASP A 143 -13.60 -2.24 -6.04
CA ASP A 143 -14.28 -0.94 -6.22
C ASP A 143 -15.37 -0.71 -5.15
N LEU A 144 -16.05 0.45 -5.22
CA LEU A 144 -17.14 0.82 -4.29
C LEU A 144 -18.38 -0.10 -4.39
N ARG A 145 -18.45 -0.93 -5.44
CA ARG A 145 -19.52 -1.93 -5.63
C ARG A 145 -19.07 -3.35 -5.24
N GLY A 146 -17.88 -3.49 -4.67
CA GLY A 146 -17.31 -4.77 -4.27
C GLY A 146 -16.73 -5.61 -5.43
N ARG A 147 -16.60 -5.06 -6.65
CA ARG A 147 -16.03 -5.78 -7.79
C ARG A 147 -14.51 -5.77 -7.70
N LEU A 148 -13.90 -6.93 -7.92
CA LEU A 148 -12.44 -7.07 -7.95
C LEU A 148 -11.85 -6.28 -9.13
N LEU A 149 -10.84 -5.47 -8.84
CA LEU A 149 -10.13 -4.63 -9.83
C LEU A 149 -8.70 -5.10 -10.09
N VAL A 150 -8.24 -6.15 -9.43
CA VAL A 150 -6.91 -6.74 -9.64
C VAL A 150 -7.01 -8.01 -10.48
N ASP A 151 -5.98 -8.25 -11.29
CA ASP A 151 -5.89 -9.42 -12.18
C ASP A 151 -5.24 -10.60 -11.46
N PHE A 152 -4.41 -10.32 -10.41
CA PHE A 152 -3.77 -11.37 -9.61
C PHE A 152 -3.78 -11.00 -8.12
N LEU A 153 -4.11 -12.00 -7.31
CA LEU A 153 -4.07 -11.93 -5.85
C LEU A 153 -3.16 -13.04 -5.33
N GLY A 154 -1.96 -12.66 -4.90
CA GLY A 154 -1.00 -13.57 -4.28
C GLY A 154 -1.17 -13.63 -2.76
N ARG A 155 -0.71 -14.73 -2.16
CA ARG A 155 -0.66 -14.89 -0.71
C ARG A 155 0.76 -14.70 -0.20
N TYR A 156 0.90 -13.97 0.90
CA TYR A 156 2.20 -13.77 1.55
C TYR A 156 2.84 -15.10 1.99
N GLU A 157 2.04 -16.05 2.39
CA GLU A 157 2.46 -17.36 2.89
C GLU A 157 3.14 -18.21 1.82
N THR A 158 2.97 -17.86 0.54
CA THR A 158 3.56 -18.55 -0.62
C THR A 158 4.43 -17.64 -1.49
N LEU A 159 4.85 -16.51 -0.94
CA LEU A 159 5.64 -15.49 -1.64
C LEU A 159 7.12 -15.93 -1.79
#